data_9f22e32c696e554b6646625d654c1e23
#
_entry.id   9f22e32c696e554b6646625d654c1e23
#
_cell.length_a   1.000
_cell.length_b   1.000
_cell.length_c   1.000
_cell.angle_alpha   90.00
_cell.angle_beta   90.00
_cell.angle_gamma   90.00
#
_symmetry.space_group_name_H-M   'P 1'
#
loop_
_entity.id
_entity.type
_entity.pdbx_description
1 polymer ?
#
loop_
_entity_poly.entity_id
_entity_poly.type
_entity_poly.pdbx_seq_one_letter_code
_entity_poly.pdbx_strand_id
1 'polypeptide(L)'
;MSTDTDRIRALNDQLRRHLTGGKAVMTHGVAALGSEAVQRLVQTIAIFDDFCTANDPHGEHDFGSFEFEGAPIMFKIDYYDRDLNFHSPNPADPAVTERVLTIMLAEEY
;
A
#
# COMPACT_ATOMS: atom_id res chain seq x y z
N MET A 1 -3.36 -22.69 -10.51
CA MET A 1 -2.20 -22.60 -9.61
C MET A 1 -1.80 -21.14 -9.46
N SER A 2 -1.64 -20.65 -8.23
CA SER A 2 -1.25 -19.27 -8.01
C SER A 2 0.22 -19.05 -8.33
N THR A 3 0.54 -17.95 -9.02
CA THR A 3 1.91 -17.50 -9.20
C THR A 3 2.37 -16.71 -7.98
N ASP A 4 3.67 -16.42 -7.88
CA ASP A 4 4.18 -15.52 -6.84
C ASP A 4 3.56 -14.13 -6.96
N THR A 5 3.37 -13.63 -8.16
CA THR A 5 2.69 -12.36 -8.39
C THR A 5 1.26 -12.39 -7.83
N ASP A 6 0.52 -13.47 -8.05
CA ASP A 6 -0.84 -13.60 -7.51
C ASP A 6 -0.85 -13.60 -5.99
N ARG A 7 0.13 -14.27 -5.36
CA ARG A 7 0.25 -14.30 -3.90
C ARG A 7 0.60 -12.94 -3.33
N ILE A 8 1.56 -12.24 -3.95
CA ILE A 8 1.95 -10.89 -3.54
C ILE A 8 0.76 -9.95 -3.64
N ARG A 9 0.02 -10.00 -4.76
CA ARG A 9 -1.17 -9.18 -4.95
C ARG A 9 -2.22 -9.45 -3.88
N ALA A 10 -2.48 -10.73 -3.58
CA ALA A 10 -3.46 -11.10 -2.56
C ALA A 10 -3.07 -10.58 -1.18
N LEU A 11 -1.79 -10.66 -0.82
CA LEU A 11 -1.28 -10.14 0.45
C LEU A 11 -1.36 -8.62 0.50
N ASN A 12 -1.07 -7.94 -0.60
CA ASN A 12 -1.18 -6.49 -0.70
C ASN A 12 -2.64 -6.04 -0.60
N ASP A 13 -3.55 -6.74 -1.28
CA ASP A 13 -4.98 -6.43 -1.20
C ASP A 13 -5.50 -6.63 0.23
N GLN A 14 -5.03 -7.68 0.93
CA GLN A 14 -5.40 -7.91 2.32
C GLN A 14 -4.95 -6.74 3.22
N LEU A 15 -3.71 -6.30 3.07
CA LEU A 15 -3.19 -5.18 3.86
C LEU A 15 -3.96 -3.90 3.56
N ARG A 16 -4.19 -3.61 2.28
CA ARG A 16 -4.89 -2.39 1.84
C ARG A 16 -6.34 -2.38 2.31
N ARG A 17 -7.04 -3.50 2.21
CA ARG A 17 -8.48 -3.60 2.51
C ARG A 17 -8.79 -3.75 3.98
N HIS A 18 -7.93 -4.44 4.72
CA HIS A 18 -8.23 -4.85 6.10
C HIS A 18 -7.20 -4.40 7.11
N LEU A 19 -6.10 -3.78 6.67
CA LEU A 19 -4.97 -3.35 7.52
C LEU A 19 -4.39 -4.51 8.33
N THR A 20 -4.37 -5.72 7.74
CA THR A 20 -3.81 -6.93 8.34
C THR A 20 -2.71 -7.50 7.46
N GLY A 21 -1.78 -8.22 8.07
CA GLY A 21 -0.67 -8.83 7.34
C GLY A 21 0.50 -7.90 7.07
N GLY A 22 0.58 -6.77 7.77
CA GLY A 22 1.67 -5.80 7.63
C GLY A 22 1.40 -4.56 8.46
N LYS A 23 2.14 -3.50 8.15
CA LYS A 23 2.01 -2.21 8.81
C LYS A 23 1.44 -1.19 7.84
N ALA A 24 0.61 -0.29 8.35
CA ALA A 24 0.13 0.87 7.61
C ALA A 24 0.63 2.13 8.31
N VAL A 25 1.30 2.99 7.56
CA VAL A 25 1.84 4.25 8.08
C VAL A 25 1.40 5.39 7.16
N MET A 26 1.37 6.60 7.72
CA MET A 26 1.04 7.78 6.94
C MET A 26 2.11 8.84 7.16
N THR A 27 2.33 9.68 6.15
CA THR A 27 3.24 10.80 6.26
C THR A 27 2.65 11.90 7.13
N HIS A 28 3.51 12.85 7.51
CA HIS A 28 3.09 14.02 8.27
C HIS A 28 2.01 14.83 7.52
N GLY A 29 2.15 14.98 6.21
CA GLY A 29 1.17 15.71 5.41
C GLY A 29 -0.21 15.06 5.41
N VAL A 30 -0.27 13.73 5.36
CA VAL A 30 -1.54 13.00 5.45
C VAL A 30 -2.13 13.14 6.86
N ALA A 31 -1.31 12.98 7.89
CA ALA A 31 -1.78 13.13 9.28
C ALA A 31 -2.37 14.52 9.52
N ALA A 32 -1.83 15.54 8.88
CA ALA A 32 -2.29 16.92 9.02
C ALA A 32 -3.67 17.18 8.42
N LEU A 33 -4.20 16.24 7.61
CA LEU A 33 -5.58 16.36 7.08
C LEU A 33 -6.64 16.21 8.17
N GLY A 34 -6.29 15.64 9.32
CA GLY A 34 -7.19 15.41 10.44
C GLY A 34 -7.74 14.00 10.49
N SER A 35 -8.17 13.56 11.68
CA SER A 35 -8.56 12.18 11.90
C SER A 35 -9.76 11.74 11.07
N GLU A 36 -10.75 12.61 10.88
CA GLU A 36 -11.93 12.26 10.09
C GLU A 36 -11.58 12.09 8.62
N ALA A 37 -10.74 12.98 8.06
CA ALA A 37 -10.30 12.87 6.68
C ALA A 37 -9.45 11.62 6.50
N VAL A 38 -8.57 11.31 7.46
CA VAL A 38 -7.74 10.09 7.41
C VAL A 38 -8.61 8.83 7.40
N GLN A 39 -9.67 8.78 8.21
CA GLN A 39 -10.60 7.64 8.20
C GLN A 39 -11.25 7.46 6.83
N ARG A 40 -11.72 8.54 6.21
CA ARG A 40 -12.31 8.47 4.86
C ARG A 40 -11.27 8.06 3.82
N LEU A 41 -10.05 8.56 3.96
CA LEU A 41 -8.94 8.21 3.06
C LEU A 41 -8.60 6.73 3.13
N VAL A 42 -8.50 6.18 4.34
CA VAL A 42 -8.24 4.75 4.54
C VAL A 42 -9.33 3.90 3.87
N GLN A 43 -10.60 4.30 3.99
CA GLN A 43 -11.70 3.61 3.33
C GLN A 43 -11.61 3.72 1.81
N THR A 44 -11.20 4.87 1.29
CA THR A 44 -11.01 5.07 -0.15
C THR A 44 -9.91 4.17 -0.68
N ILE A 45 -8.80 4.06 0.04
CA ILE A 45 -7.69 3.17 -0.33
C ILE A 45 -8.12 1.71 -0.29
N ALA A 46 -8.94 1.33 0.69
CA ALA A 46 -9.42 -0.04 0.82
C ALA A 46 -10.22 -0.50 -0.41
N ILE A 47 -10.98 0.39 -1.03
CA ILE A 47 -11.80 0.06 -2.20
C ILE A 47 -11.18 0.48 -3.53
N PHE A 48 -9.98 1.05 -3.50
CA PHE A 48 -9.28 1.47 -4.72
C PHE A 48 -9.06 0.26 -5.62
N ASP A 49 -9.41 0.38 -6.91
CA ASP A 49 -9.30 -0.70 -7.89
C ASP A 49 -8.80 -0.23 -9.27
N ASP A 50 -8.37 1.03 -9.37
CA ASP A 50 -7.92 1.61 -10.64
C ASP A 50 -6.48 1.19 -10.95
N PHE A 51 -6.26 -0.12 -11.04
CA PHE A 51 -4.97 -0.70 -11.39
C PHE A 51 -4.92 -1.00 -12.88
N CYS A 52 -3.87 -0.54 -13.53
CA CYS A 52 -3.64 -0.77 -14.94
C CYS A 52 -2.15 -0.96 -15.20
N THR A 53 -1.78 -1.33 -16.41
CA THR A 53 -0.39 -1.58 -16.77
C THR A 53 0.51 -0.36 -16.49
N ALA A 54 -0.03 0.85 -16.65
CA ALA A 54 0.74 2.07 -16.46
C ALA A 54 1.12 2.33 -15.00
N ASN A 55 0.22 2.02 -14.03
CA ASN A 55 0.47 2.28 -12.62
C ASN A 55 0.78 1.00 -11.82
N ASP A 56 0.56 -0.17 -12.41
CA ASP A 56 0.76 -1.47 -11.78
C ASP A 56 1.43 -2.43 -12.77
N PRO A 57 2.67 -2.11 -13.20
CA PRO A 57 3.33 -2.87 -14.27
C PRO A 57 3.62 -4.32 -13.89
N HIS A 58 3.70 -4.64 -12.60
CA HIS A 58 3.98 -5.98 -12.12
C HIS A 58 2.72 -6.75 -11.70
N GLY A 59 1.56 -6.10 -11.69
CA GLY A 59 0.31 -6.74 -11.30
C GLY A 59 0.20 -7.07 -9.82
N GLU A 60 0.97 -6.37 -8.97
CA GLU A 60 1.03 -6.64 -7.53
C GLU A 60 0.07 -5.79 -6.70
N HIS A 61 -0.56 -4.79 -7.28
CA HIS A 61 -1.41 -3.82 -6.57
C HIS A 61 -0.63 -3.11 -5.45
N ASP A 62 0.64 -2.76 -5.72
CA ASP A 62 1.54 -2.19 -4.72
C ASP A 62 1.65 -0.67 -4.79
N PHE A 63 0.89 -0.03 -5.66
CA PHE A 63 0.93 1.41 -5.85
C PHE A 63 -0.40 1.91 -6.40
N GLY A 64 -0.82 3.09 -5.95
CA GLY A 64 -1.95 3.80 -6.53
C GLY A 64 -1.85 5.29 -6.28
N SER A 65 -2.44 6.08 -7.17
CA SER A 65 -2.53 7.52 -7.00
C SER A 65 -3.93 8.00 -7.42
N PHE A 66 -4.45 8.98 -6.71
CA PHE A 66 -5.79 9.50 -6.96
C PHE A 66 -5.96 10.86 -6.29
N GLU A 67 -6.98 11.60 -6.69
CA GLU A 67 -7.38 12.79 -5.96
C GLU A 67 -8.37 12.44 -4.86
N PHE A 68 -8.12 12.99 -3.66
CA PHE A 68 -8.97 12.81 -2.50
C PHE A 68 -9.27 14.19 -1.89
N GLU A 69 -10.52 14.62 -1.99
CA GLU A 69 -10.98 15.89 -1.43
C GLU A 69 -10.10 17.08 -1.87
N GLY A 70 -9.70 17.08 -3.13
CA GLY A 70 -8.88 18.13 -3.72
C GLY A 70 -7.39 17.99 -3.51
N ALA A 71 -6.92 16.95 -2.83
CA ALA A 71 -5.50 16.70 -2.60
C ALA A 71 -5.04 15.48 -3.39
N PRO A 72 -3.92 15.56 -4.12
CA PRO A 72 -3.36 14.39 -4.80
C PRO A 72 -2.69 13.48 -3.77
N ILE A 73 -3.14 12.23 -3.73
CA ILE A 73 -2.71 11.22 -2.77
C ILE A 73 -2.05 10.06 -3.51
N MET A 74 -1.07 9.46 -2.87
CA MET A 74 -0.43 8.23 -3.34
C MET A 74 -0.35 7.24 -2.20
N PHE A 75 -0.43 5.94 -2.52
CA PHE A 75 -0.04 4.90 -1.59
C PHE A 75 0.95 3.96 -2.26
N LYS A 76 1.83 3.39 -1.46
CA LYS A 76 2.77 2.37 -1.92
C LYS A 76 2.91 1.29 -0.87
N ILE A 77 3.22 0.07 -1.31
CA ILE A 77 3.51 -1.06 -0.43
C ILE A 77 4.93 -1.52 -0.72
N ASP A 78 5.76 -1.50 0.33
CA ASP A 78 7.15 -1.96 0.27
C ASP A 78 7.29 -3.28 0.99
N TYR A 79 8.26 -4.08 0.57
CA TYR A 79 8.53 -5.41 1.10
C TYR A 79 9.90 -5.44 1.74
N TYR A 80 9.94 -5.43 3.07
CA TYR A 80 11.19 -5.48 3.81
C TYR A 80 11.39 -6.86 4.42
N ASP A 81 12.64 -7.17 4.78
CA ASP A 81 12.90 -8.35 5.62
C ASP A 81 12.31 -8.12 7.03
N ARG A 82 12.33 -9.16 7.86
CA ARG A 82 11.70 -9.08 9.19
C ARG A 82 12.36 -8.06 10.10
N ASP A 83 13.61 -7.69 9.85
CA ASP A 83 14.35 -6.70 10.62
C ASP A 83 14.22 -5.29 10.05
N LEU A 84 13.52 -5.10 8.95
CA LEU A 84 13.33 -3.81 8.26
C LEU A 84 14.65 -3.19 7.78
N ASN A 85 15.68 -4.01 7.53
CA ASN A 85 16.99 -3.54 7.10
C ASN A 85 17.17 -3.60 5.59
N PHE A 86 16.61 -4.63 4.94
CA PHE A 86 16.81 -4.90 3.51
C PHE A 86 15.49 -5.29 2.87
N HIS A 87 15.50 -5.37 1.55
CA HIS A 87 14.36 -5.89 0.80
C HIS A 87 14.10 -7.34 1.19
N SER A 88 12.82 -7.73 1.25
CA SER A 88 12.44 -9.11 1.57
C SER A 88 13.06 -10.11 0.60
N PRO A 89 13.57 -11.25 1.10
CA PRO A 89 14.07 -12.32 0.22
C PRO A 89 12.96 -12.98 -0.60
N ASN A 90 11.71 -12.90 -0.14
CA ASN A 90 10.57 -13.46 -0.87
C ASN A 90 9.27 -12.75 -0.49
N PRO A 91 8.87 -11.71 -1.24
CA PRO A 91 7.63 -10.97 -0.93
C PRO A 91 6.35 -11.80 -0.96
N ALA A 92 6.38 -12.98 -1.57
CA ALA A 92 5.24 -13.89 -1.59
C ALA A 92 5.09 -14.69 -0.29
N ASP A 93 6.12 -14.67 0.57
CA ASP A 93 6.13 -15.41 1.83
C ASP A 93 5.98 -14.44 3.01
N PRO A 94 4.80 -14.43 3.67
CA PRO A 94 4.59 -13.52 4.80
C PRO A 94 5.48 -13.85 6.00
N ALA A 95 6.03 -15.06 6.11
CA ALA A 95 6.90 -15.44 7.22
C ALA A 95 8.24 -14.71 7.18
N VAL A 96 8.70 -14.28 6.00
CA VAL A 96 10.01 -13.60 5.83
C VAL A 96 9.86 -12.15 5.36
N THR A 97 8.61 -11.63 5.35
CA THR A 97 8.34 -10.30 4.82
C THR A 97 7.64 -9.43 5.87
N GLU A 98 8.20 -8.24 6.10
CA GLU A 98 7.49 -7.15 6.76
C GLU A 98 6.97 -6.24 5.66
N ARG A 99 5.65 -6.25 5.46
CA ARG A 99 4.99 -5.49 4.41
C ARG A 99 4.52 -4.17 4.98
N VAL A 100 4.83 -3.06 4.30
CA VAL A 100 4.51 -1.72 4.80
C VAL A 100 3.76 -0.94 3.74
N LEU A 101 2.53 -0.56 4.08
CA LEU A 101 1.71 0.36 3.29
C LEU A 101 2.00 1.78 3.78
N THR A 102 2.45 2.65 2.88
CA THR A 102 2.65 4.07 3.18
C THR A 102 1.65 4.91 2.40
N ILE A 103 0.93 5.76 3.10
CA ILE A 103 -0.01 6.72 2.53
C ILE A 103 0.64 8.10 2.59
N MET A 104 0.68 8.81 1.47
CA MET A 104 1.38 10.09 1.39
C MET A 104 0.66 11.06 0.47
N LEU A 105 0.91 12.36 0.64
CA LEU A 105 0.59 13.34 -0.38
C LEU A 105 1.54 13.12 -1.57
N ALA A 106 1.06 13.35 -2.79
CA ALA A 106 1.88 13.14 -3.98
C ALA A 106 3.17 13.97 -3.93
N GLU A 107 3.14 15.15 -3.34
CA GLU A 107 4.31 16.01 -3.20
C GLU A 107 5.36 15.49 -2.21
N GLU A 108 5.00 14.52 -1.40
CA GLU A 108 5.90 13.91 -0.42
C GLU A 108 6.61 12.67 -0.96
N TYR A 109 6.29 12.30 -2.18
CA TYR A 109 6.88 11.11 -2.80
C TYR A 109 8.38 11.30 -3.09
#